data_1374a6c0ea59c812299d7a9d786082b2
#
_entry.id   1374a6c0ea59c812299d7a9d786082b2
#
_cell.length_a   1.000
_cell.length_b   1.000
_cell.length_c   1.000
_cell.angle_alpha   90.00
_cell.angle_beta   90.00
_cell.angle_gamma   90.00
#
_symmetry.space_group_name_H-M   'P 1'
#
loop_
_entity.id
_entity.type
_entity.pdbx_description
1 polymer ?
#
loop_
_entity_poly.entity_id
_entity_poly.type
_entity_poly.pdbx_seq_one_letter_code
_entity_poly.pdbx_strand_id
1 'polypeptide(L)'
;AQTSSINAFSPYTMYGIGEQNTPGTLPMRSMGGVGVAMRSSGVVNLLNPAAFSAAPQKSFLFNFGLEGQNYYNSQKVDGMSKSTAYNTFNFHDIAFQLPLAKKLGLGFSLTPYSSVGYRTKYTHDYDPSDPVWGNVGRAQYVYQGEGDVTEVKLGVGWELFKNFSLGIAAQYYWGDIDRSFVMTPTPITGDGSYSSTVGTDNYSISSIKGQIGVQWNAILNQKRALTLGAAYDFGGDLNPT
;
A
#
# COMPACT_ATOMS: atom_id res chain seq x y z
N ALA A 1 1.92 20.80 13.71
CA ALA A 1 1.41 19.45 13.99
C ALA A 1 0.72 18.97 12.72
N GLN A 2 1.38 18.10 11.96
CA GLN A 2 0.70 17.33 10.92
C GLN A 2 -0.22 16.37 11.65
N THR A 3 -1.50 16.50 11.42
CA THR A 3 -2.45 15.44 11.78
C THR A 3 -2.20 14.31 10.79
N SER A 4 -1.48 13.29 11.25
CA SER A 4 -1.36 12.05 10.49
C SER A 4 -2.76 11.46 10.33
N SER A 5 -3.18 11.28 9.10
CA SER A 5 -4.43 10.59 8.82
C SER A 5 -4.14 9.10 8.91
N ILE A 6 -4.76 8.42 9.88
CA ILE A 6 -4.66 6.96 9.98
C ILE A 6 -5.51 6.37 8.84
N ASN A 7 -4.84 5.80 7.84
CA ASN A 7 -5.48 5.23 6.65
C ASN A 7 -5.75 3.73 6.74
N ALA A 8 -5.18 3.05 7.74
CA ALA A 8 -5.41 1.64 8.03
C ALA A 8 -5.75 1.43 9.52
N PHE A 9 -6.58 0.41 9.83
CA PHE A 9 -6.93 0.04 11.20
C PHE A 9 -6.81 -1.47 11.37
N SER A 10 -5.61 -2.00 11.15
CA SER A 10 -5.35 -3.43 11.26
C SER A 10 -4.11 -3.70 12.12
N PRO A 11 -4.19 -4.58 13.13
CA PRO A 11 -3.03 -4.98 13.92
C PRO A 11 -1.95 -5.70 13.07
N TYR A 12 -2.32 -6.23 11.92
CA TYR A 12 -1.39 -6.89 11.00
C TYR A 12 -0.42 -5.89 10.33
N THR A 13 -0.75 -4.59 10.33
CA THR A 13 0.15 -3.55 9.80
C THR A 13 1.34 -3.23 10.74
N MET A 14 1.44 -3.91 11.87
CA MET A 14 2.56 -3.77 12.82
C MET A 14 3.91 -4.16 12.21
N TYR A 15 3.92 -4.99 11.17
CA TYR A 15 5.13 -5.54 10.58
C TYR A 15 5.47 -4.91 9.23
N GLY A 16 6.78 -4.82 8.93
CA GLY A 16 7.29 -4.32 7.65
C GLY A 16 6.83 -2.90 7.32
N ILE A 17 6.36 -2.68 6.12
CA ILE A 17 5.82 -1.40 5.64
C ILE A 17 4.28 -1.31 5.76
N GLY A 18 3.67 -2.21 6.52
CA GLY A 18 2.23 -2.27 6.71
C GLY A 18 1.49 -3.08 5.66
N GLU A 19 0.21 -2.78 5.48
CA GLU A 19 -0.66 -3.41 4.48
C GLU A 19 -0.41 -2.80 3.11
N GLN A 20 -0.06 -3.66 2.15
CA GLN A 20 0.15 -3.24 0.77
C GLN A 20 -1.17 -3.13 0.02
N ASN A 21 -1.35 -2.04 -0.71
CA ASN A 21 -2.50 -1.85 -1.55
C ASN A 21 -2.40 -2.71 -2.82
N THR A 22 -3.54 -3.19 -3.31
CA THR A 22 -3.59 -3.91 -4.59
C THR A 22 -3.19 -2.96 -5.72
N PRO A 23 -2.16 -3.30 -6.52
CA PRO A 23 -1.70 -2.42 -7.58
C PRO A 23 -2.74 -2.29 -8.71
N GLY A 24 -2.68 -1.18 -9.43
CA GLY A 24 -3.55 -0.88 -10.57
C GLY A 24 -4.57 0.21 -10.25
N THR A 25 -5.28 0.67 -11.27
CA THR A 25 -6.36 1.65 -11.13
C THR A 25 -7.63 0.99 -10.57
N LEU A 26 -8.53 1.79 -10.01
CA LEU A 26 -9.78 1.29 -9.45
C LEU A 26 -10.60 0.41 -10.43
N PRO A 27 -10.74 0.75 -11.73
CA PRO A 27 -11.38 -0.15 -12.70
C PRO A 27 -10.69 -1.52 -12.84
N MET A 28 -9.36 -1.58 -12.78
CA MET A 28 -8.61 -2.84 -12.85
C MET A 28 -8.84 -3.68 -11.60
N ARG A 29 -8.83 -3.06 -10.43
CA ARG A 29 -9.14 -3.70 -9.15
C ARG A 29 -10.56 -4.26 -9.13
N SER A 30 -11.54 -3.52 -9.65
CA SER A 30 -12.94 -3.98 -9.77
C SER A 30 -13.10 -5.22 -10.65
N MET A 31 -12.15 -5.47 -11.56
CA MET A 31 -12.07 -6.67 -12.40
C MET A 31 -11.20 -7.79 -11.79
N GLY A 32 -10.90 -7.72 -10.49
CA GLY A 32 -10.08 -8.73 -9.81
C GLY A 32 -8.56 -8.52 -9.94
N GLY A 33 -8.10 -7.29 -10.22
CA GLY A 33 -6.67 -6.98 -10.33
C GLY A 33 -6.03 -7.47 -11.65
N VAL A 34 -6.82 -7.80 -12.66
CA VAL A 34 -6.31 -8.18 -13.99
C VAL A 34 -5.77 -6.95 -14.72
N GLY A 35 -4.68 -7.11 -15.45
CA GLY A 35 -4.14 -5.97 -16.18
C GLY A 35 -2.89 -6.24 -17.00
N VAL A 36 -2.04 -7.22 -16.67
CA VAL A 36 -0.75 -7.41 -17.33
C VAL A 36 -0.89 -7.57 -18.84
N ALA A 37 -1.91 -8.30 -19.30
CA ALA A 37 -2.25 -8.45 -20.70
C ALA A 37 -3.36 -7.51 -21.18
N MET A 38 -3.94 -6.69 -20.29
CA MET A 38 -5.05 -5.81 -20.65
C MET A 38 -4.56 -4.63 -21.50
N ARG A 39 -5.11 -4.52 -22.71
CA ARG A 39 -4.87 -3.42 -23.62
C ARG A 39 -6.20 -2.72 -23.93
N SER A 40 -6.43 -1.59 -23.33
CA SER A 40 -7.68 -0.84 -23.45
C SER A 40 -7.41 0.60 -23.85
N SER A 41 -8.29 1.15 -24.67
CA SER A 41 -8.32 2.60 -24.97
C SER A 41 -9.21 3.39 -24.03
N GLY A 42 -9.80 2.74 -23.01
CA GLY A 42 -10.73 3.37 -22.07
C GLY A 42 -10.30 3.25 -20.60
N VAL A 43 -9.24 2.50 -20.29
CA VAL A 43 -8.75 2.30 -18.92
C VAL A 43 -7.23 2.47 -18.89
N VAL A 44 -6.75 3.30 -17.98
CA VAL A 44 -5.30 3.45 -17.74
C VAL A 44 -4.77 2.18 -17.08
N ASN A 45 -3.82 1.53 -17.72
CA ASN A 45 -3.21 0.30 -17.21
C ASN A 45 -1.87 0.60 -16.52
N LEU A 46 -1.80 0.40 -15.21
CA LEU A 46 -0.60 0.64 -14.41
C LEU A 46 0.24 -0.63 -14.19
N LEU A 47 -0.28 -1.83 -14.52
CA LEU A 47 0.41 -3.09 -14.28
C LEU A 47 1.43 -3.44 -15.38
N ASN A 48 1.27 -2.88 -16.58
CA ASN A 48 2.17 -3.14 -17.70
C ASN A 48 2.41 -1.87 -18.51
N PRO A 49 3.62 -1.30 -18.51
CA PRO A 49 3.91 -0.06 -19.22
C PRO A 49 3.78 -0.17 -20.74
N ALA A 50 3.85 -1.39 -21.32
CA ALA A 50 3.60 -1.58 -22.75
C ALA A 50 2.18 -1.16 -23.17
N ALA A 51 1.21 -1.21 -22.25
CA ALA A 51 -0.16 -0.79 -22.50
C ALA A 51 -0.30 0.71 -22.78
N PHE A 52 0.66 1.54 -22.37
CA PHE A 52 0.61 2.98 -22.63
C PHE A 52 0.64 3.30 -24.12
N SER A 53 1.18 2.38 -24.96
CA SER A 53 1.13 2.51 -26.42
C SER A 53 -0.28 2.43 -27.02
N ALA A 54 -1.28 1.99 -26.22
CA ALA A 54 -2.68 1.94 -26.63
C ALA A 54 -3.44 3.24 -26.37
N ALA A 55 -2.77 4.30 -25.93
CA ALA A 55 -3.38 5.60 -25.72
C ALA A 55 -4.15 6.07 -26.98
N PRO A 56 -5.42 6.49 -26.82
CA PRO A 56 -6.22 6.94 -27.96
C PRO A 56 -5.62 8.22 -28.54
N GLN A 57 -5.51 8.26 -29.87
CA GLN A 57 -4.97 9.44 -30.56
C GLN A 57 -5.90 10.64 -30.38
N LYS A 58 -5.32 11.83 -30.17
CA LYS A 58 -6.03 13.11 -30.01
C LYS A 58 -6.89 13.20 -28.74
N SER A 59 -6.70 12.32 -27.78
CA SER A 59 -7.35 12.38 -26.47
C SER A 59 -6.41 11.85 -25.40
N PHE A 60 -6.79 12.02 -24.14
CA PHE A 60 -6.07 11.45 -23.01
C PHE A 60 -7.04 10.64 -22.15
N LEU A 61 -6.50 9.67 -21.45
CA LEU A 61 -7.23 8.96 -20.41
C LEU A 61 -6.85 9.53 -19.05
N PHE A 62 -7.85 9.71 -18.21
CA PHE A 62 -7.69 10.13 -16.82
C PHE A 62 -8.48 9.20 -15.94
N ASN A 63 -7.88 8.76 -14.85
CA ASN A 63 -8.53 8.01 -13.81
C ASN A 63 -8.30 8.70 -12.47
N PHE A 64 -9.36 8.77 -11.66
CA PHE A 64 -9.33 9.23 -10.29
C PHE A 64 -10.15 8.25 -9.46
N GLY A 65 -9.52 7.64 -8.47
CA GLY A 65 -10.14 6.64 -7.62
C GLY A 65 -10.21 7.09 -6.16
N LEU A 66 -11.35 6.81 -5.53
CA LEU A 66 -11.55 6.93 -4.09
C LEU A 66 -11.99 5.57 -3.54
N GLU A 67 -11.53 5.23 -2.36
CA GLU A 67 -11.83 3.95 -1.70
C GLU A 67 -12.36 4.17 -0.29
N GLY A 68 -13.46 3.49 0.03
CA GLY A 68 -13.94 3.35 1.40
C GLY A 68 -13.63 1.95 1.93
N GLN A 69 -13.02 1.87 3.09
CA GLN A 69 -12.75 0.58 3.76
C GLN A 69 -13.42 0.53 5.12
N ASN A 70 -13.95 -0.64 5.44
CA ASN A 70 -14.58 -0.91 6.73
C ASN A 70 -13.75 -2.00 7.44
N TYR A 71 -13.11 -1.63 8.54
CA TYR A 71 -12.32 -2.53 9.37
C TYR A 71 -13.16 -3.01 10.56
N TYR A 72 -13.34 -4.33 10.66
CA TYR A 72 -14.00 -4.95 11.77
C TYR A 72 -13.03 -5.88 12.49
N ASN A 73 -12.63 -5.51 13.71
CA ASN A 73 -11.73 -6.28 14.54
C ASN A 73 -12.52 -6.89 15.70
N SER A 74 -12.37 -8.19 15.90
CA SER A 74 -12.99 -8.94 17.00
C SER A 74 -11.93 -9.72 17.75
N GLN A 75 -11.98 -9.65 19.09
CA GLN A 75 -11.08 -10.37 19.97
C GLN A 75 -11.89 -11.00 21.12
N LYS A 76 -11.56 -12.25 21.46
CA LYS A 76 -12.06 -12.91 22.67
C LYS A 76 -11.03 -12.79 23.77
N VAL A 77 -11.42 -12.21 24.92
CA VAL A 77 -10.60 -12.10 26.12
C VAL A 77 -11.45 -12.59 27.29
N ASP A 78 -10.99 -13.58 28.04
CA ASP A 78 -11.66 -14.16 29.21
C ASP A 78 -13.11 -14.59 28.94
N GLY A 79 -13.34 -15.20 27.78
CA GLY A 79 -14.67 -15.63 27.34
C GLY A 79 -15.61 -14.53 26.84
N MET A 80 -15.23 -13.27 26.96
CA MET A 80 -15.97 -12.13 26.43
C MET A 80 -15.46 -11.72 25.06
N SER A 81 -16.38 -11.48 24.11
CA SER A 81 -16.06 -10.94 22.80
C SER A 81 -16.07 -9.40 22.86
N LYS A 82 -14.95 -8.79 22.47
CA LYS A 82 -14.84 -7.34 22.24
C LYS A 82 -14.62 -7.11 20.77
N SER A 83 -15.37 -6.19 20.19
CA SER A 83 -15.23 -5.81 18.77
C SER A 83 -15.13 -4.31 18.60
N THR A 84 -14.41 -3.90 17.58
CA THR A 84 -14.30 -2.51 17.15
C THR A 84 -14.52 -2.44 15.65
N ALA A 85 -15.17 -1.38 15.18
CA ALA A 85 -15.37 -1.09 13.78
C ALA A 85 -14.85 0.31 13.46
N TYR A 86 -14.08 0.42 12.39
CA TYR A 86 -13.56 1.68 11.88
C TYR A 86 -13.85 1.79 10.39
N ASN A 87 -14.21 2.98 9.96
CA ASN A 87 -14.40 3.29 8.55
C ASN A 87 -13.31 4.27 8.12
N THR A 88 -12.67 4.01 7.01
CA THR A 88 -11.76 4.93 6.35
C THR A 88 -12.28 5.31 4.99
N PHE A 89 -11.95 6.52 4.55
CA PHE A 89 -12.21 6.99 3.21
C PHE A 89 -10.91 7.57 2.67
N ASN A 90 -10.31 6.86 1.72
CA ASN A 90 -8.97 7.14 1.26
C ASN A 90 -8.96 7.43 -0.24
N PHE A 91 -7.97 8.18 -0.65
CA PHE A 91 -7.56 8.29 -2.03
C PHE A 91 -6.99 6.94 -2.51
N HIS A 92 -7.41 6.49 -3.69
CA HIS A 92 -6.94 5.23 -4.29
C HIS A 92 -5.92 5.46 -5.38
N ASP A 93 -6.22 6.26 -6.39
CA ASP A 93 -5.32 6.54 -7.51
C ASP A 93 -5.67 7.82 -8.27
N ILE A 94 -4.62 8.45 -8.77
CA ILE A 94 -4.67 9.39 -9.91
C ILE A 94 -3.80 8.78 -11.00
N ALA A 95 -4.34 8.65 -12.20
CA ALA A 95 -3.58 8.12 -13.32
C ALA A 95 -3.94 8.83 -14.62
N PHE A 96 -2.91 9.04 -15.44
CA PHE A 96 -3.03 9.64 -16.77
C PHE A 96 -2.36 8.75 -17.80
N GLN A 97 -2.93 8.72 -18.99
CA GLN A 97 -2.31 8.12 -20.17
C GLN A 97 -2.51 9.04 -21.36
N LEU A 98 -1.41 9.41 -22.00
CA LEU A 98 -1.34 10.40 -23.06
C LEU A 98 -0.69 9.81 -24.32
N PRO A 99 -1.21 10.05 -25.53
CA PRO A 99 -0.50 9.72 -26.75
C PRO A 99 0.59 10.80 -27.02
N LEU A 100 1.85 10.38 -27.08
CA LEU A 100 2.96 11.27 -27.49
C LEU A 100 3.11 11.32 -29.01
N ALA A 101 2.92 10.16 -29.66
CA ALA A 101 2.96 10.00 -31.11
C ALA A 101 2.12 8.81 -31.54
N LYS A 102 2.02 8.58 -32.86
CA LYS A 102 1.46 7.32 -33.35
C LYS A 102 2.22 6.15 -32.71
N LYS A 103 1.51 5.25 -32.01
CA LYS A 103 2.08 4.06 -31.37
C LYS A 103 2.99 4.32 -30.14
N LEU A 104 3.12 5.55 -29.69
CA LEU A 104 3.89 5.94 -28.51
C LEU A 104 2.99 6.64 -27.51
N GLY A 105 2.97 6.15 -26.29
CA GLY A 105 2.19 6.74 -25.21
C GLY A 105 2.98 6.89 -23.93
N LEU A 106 2.59 7.85 -23.13
CA LEU A 106 3.09 8.14 -21.79
C LEU A 106 2.04 7.76 -20.77
N GLY A 107 2.48 7.17 -19.67
CA GLY A 107 1.65 6.91 -18.50
C GLY A 107 2.26 7.56 -17.27
N PHE A 108 1.40 8.13 -16.44
CA PHE A 108 1.76 8.69 -15.14
C PHE A 108 0.73 8.23 -14.11
N SER A 109 1.19 7.91 -12.89
CA SER A 109 0.27 7.68 -11.78
C SER A 109 0.86 8.10 -10.44
N LEU A 110 -0.06 8.40 -9.53
CA LEU A 110 0.16 8.61 -8.11
C LEU A 110 -0.79 7.66 -7.38
N THR A 111 -0.24 6.74 -6.59
CA THR A 111 -1.03 5.72 -5.88
C THR A 111 -0.47 5.48 -4.48
N PRO A 112 -1.31 5.30 -3.45
CA PRO A 112 -0.86 4.78 -2.18
C PRO A 112 -0.33 3.35 -2.38
N TYR A 113 0.88 3.08 -1.89
CA TYR A 113 1.52 1.78 -2.01
C TYR A 113 1.26 0.89 -0.80
N SER A 114 1.44 1.44 0.41
CA SER A 114 1.14 0.75 1.65
C SER A 114 0.73 1.71 2.76
N SER A 115 0.04 1.18 3.76
CA SER A 115 -0.43 1.95 4.91
C SER A 115 -0.21 1.20 6.21
N VAL A 116 0.21 1.92 7.23
CA VAL A 116 0.36 1.45 8.61
C VAL A 116 -0.66 2.16 9.48
N GLY A 117 -1.42 1.39 10.25
CA GLY A 117 -2.36 1.97 11.20
C GLY A 117 -2.79 0.91 12.22
N TYR A 118 -2.22 0.97 13.42
CA TYR A 118 -2.60 0.08 14.50
C TYR A 118 -2.45 0.74 15.86
N ARG A 119 -3.27 0.29 16.79
CA ARG A 119 -3.12 0.58 18.21
C ARG A 119 -3.52 -0.65 19.01
N THR A 120 -2.52 -1.33 19.59
CA THR A 120 -2.70 -2.55 20.35
C THR A 120 -2.33 -2.31 21.80
N LYS A 121 -3.18 -2.80 22.70
CA LYS A 121 -2.97 -2.72 24.14
C LYS A 121 -2.81 -4.13 24.69
N TYR A 122 -1.71 -4.34 25.39
CA TYR A 122 -1.45 -5.55 26.14
C TYR A 122 -1.25 -5.21 27.61
N THR A 123 -1.83 -6.00 28.50
CA THR A 123 -1.68 -5.84 29.96
C THR A 123 -1.07 -7.14 30.50
N HIS A 124 0.06 -7.00 31.16
CA HIS A 124 0.64 -8.06 31.98
C HIS A 124 0.13 -7.88 33.40
N ASP A 125 -0.70 -8.80 33.84
CA ASP A 125 -1.24 -8.76 35.21
C ASP A 125 -0.18 -9.19 36.22
N TYR A 126 -0.34 -8.75 37.45
CA TYR A 126 0.58 -9.09 38.54
C TYR A 126 0.59 -10.60 38.78
N ASP A 127 1.80 -11.18 38.75
CA ASP A 127 2.09 -12.55 39.13
C ASP A 127 3.30 -12.55 40.06
N PRO A 128 3.14 -12.85 41.36
CA PRO A 128 4.25 -12.86 42.31
C PRO A 128 5.30 -13.93 42.03
N SER A 129 4.98 -14.91 41.19
CA SER A 129 5.93 -15.97 40.78
C SER A 129 6.77 -15.58 39.57
N ASP A 130 6.44 -14.47 38.89
CA ASP A 130 7.21 -13.99 37.75
C ASP A 130 8.55 -13.40 38.20
N PRO A 131 9.69 -13.96 37.74
CA PRO A 131 11.02 -13.50 38.18
C PRO A 131 11.37 -12.07 37.76
N VAL A 132 10.71 -11.56 36.73
CA VAL A 132 10.96 -10.22 36.16
C VAL A 132 9.94 -9.21 36.69
N TRP A 133 8.65 -9.55 36.70
CA TRP A 133 7.54 -8.64 36.98
C TRP A 133 6.93 -8.79 38.36
N GLY A 134 7.33 -9.81 39.12
CA GLY A 134 6.75 -10.09 40.43
C GLY A 134 6.88 -8.97 41.48
N ASN A 135 7.77 -8.01 41.27
CA ASN A 135 7.93 -6.83 42.13
C ASN A 135 7.33 -5.54 41.57
N VAL A 136 6.92 -5.54 40.30
CA VAL A 136 6.49 -4.32 39.61
C VAL A 136 4.96 -4.11 39.70
N GLY A 137 4.20 -5.19 39.87
CA GLY A 137 2.76 -5.13 39.82
C GLY A 137 2.23 -5.33 38.40
N ARG A 138 1.26 -4.51 37.98
CA ARG A 138 0.69 -4.57 36.63
C ARG A 138 1.49 -3.73 35.68
N ALA A 139 1.83 -4.26 34.51
CA ALA A 139 2.46 -3.51 33.42
C ALA A 139 1.51 -3.44 32.23
N GLN A 140 1.24 -2.22 31.75
CA GLN A 140 0.43 -2.01 30.57
C GLN A 140 1.31 -1.52 29.42
N TYR A 141 1.20 -2.21 28.28
CA TYR A 141 1.88 -1.87 27.03
C TYR A 141 0.86 -1.36 26.03
N VAL A 142 1.16 -0.23 25.42
CA VAL A 142 0.42 0.31 24.28
C VAL A 142 1.39 0.42 23.13
N TYR A 143 1.14 -0.33 22.05
CA TYR A 143 1.87 -0.26 20.81
C TYR A 143 1.00 0.46 19.79
N GLN A 144 1.55 1.45 19.12
CA GLN A 144 0.88 2.16 18.06
C GLN A 144 1.83 2.43 16.90
N GLY A 145 1.28 2.44 15.69
CA GLY A 145 2.01 2.82 14.50
C GLY A 145 1.07 3.47 13.51
N GLU A 146 1.61 4.40 12.75
CA GLU A 146 0.94 5.12 11.69
C GLU A 146 1.92 5.47 10.60
N GLY A 147 1.44 5.66 9.38
CA GLY A 147 2.25 6.07 8.25
C GLY A 147 1.77 5.49 6.94
N ASP A 148 2.26 6.06 5.86
CA ASP A 148 1.90 5.69 4.51
C ASP A 148 3.12 5.73 3.60
N VAL A 149 3.16 4.83 2.63
CA VAL A 149 4.11 4.87 1.51
C VAL A 149 3.33 5.13 0.24
N THR A 150 3.75 6.11 -0.51
CA THR A 150 3.16 6.52 -1.78
C THR A 150 4.07 6.15 -2.94
N GLU A 151 3.49 5.75 -4.08
CA GLU A 151 4.19 5.47 -5.33
C GLU A 151 3.83 6.52 -6.38
N VAL A 152 4.84 7.08 -7.03
CA VAL A 152 4.69 7.75 -8.33
C VAL A 152 5.31 6.87 -9.39
N LYS A 153 4.57 6.64 -10.46
CA LYS A 153 5.02 5.91 -11.64
C LYS A 153 4.96 6.80 -12.87
N LEU A 154 6.06 6.79 -13.62
CA LEU A 154 6.16 7.44 -14.92
C LEU A 154 6.70 6.41 -15.93
N GLY A 155 5.99 6.22 -17.02
CA GLY A 155 6.38 5.22 -18.00
C GLY A 155 6.02 5.59 -19.43
N VAL A 156 6.68 4.91 -20.36
CA VAL A 156 6.48 5.05 -21.80
C VAL A 156 6.23 3.67 -22.39
N GLY A 157 5.22 3.59 -23.24
CA GLY A 157 4.90 2.39 -24.02
C GLY A 157 4.98 2.69 -25.51
N TRP A 158 5.62 1.79 -26.25
CA TRP A 158 5.81 1.89 -27.69
C TRP A 158 5.41 0.61 -28.41
N GLU A 159 4.56 0.73 -29.44
CA GLU A 159 4.28 -0.36 -30.38
C GLU A 159 5.39 -0.41 -31.44
N LEU A 160 6.41 -1.25 -31.17
CA LEU A 160 7.58 -1.42 -32.04
C LEU A 160 7.22 -2.01 -33.40
N PHE A 161 6.43 -3.09 -33.37
CA PHE A 161 5.95 -3.79 -34.55
C PHE A 161 4.44 -3.88 -34.52
N LYS A 162 3.82 -4.25 -35.63
CA LYS A 162 2.39 -4.48 -35.67
C LYS A 162 2.01 -5.51 -34.61
N ASN A 163 1.12 -5.10 -33.70
CA ASN A 163 0.61 -5.91 -32.62
C ASN A 163 1.60 -6.23 -31.46
N PHE A 164 2.84 -5.74 -31.49
CA PHE A 164 3.82 -5.96 -30.42
C PHE A 164 4.25 -4.65 -29.81
N SER A 165 4.11 -4.55 -28.50
CA SER A 165 4.42 -3.36 -27.72
C SER A 165 5.41 -3.68 -26.60
N LEU A 166 6.33 -2.75 -26.40
CA LEU A 166 7.29 -2.72 -25.30
C LEU A 166 7.03 -1.48 -24.46
N GLY A 167 7.28 -1.56 -23.17
CA GLY A 167 7.18 -0.41 -22.27
C GLY A 167 8.19 -0.48 -21.17
N ILE A 168 8.58 0.69 -20.68
CA ILE A 168 9.43 0.88 -19.51
C ILE A 168 8.78 1.91 -18.59
N ALA A 169 8.98 1.75 -17.30
CA ALA A 169 8.54 2.73 -16.31
C ALA A 169 9.55 2.85 -15.17
N ALA A 170 9.62 4.03 -14.60
CA ALA A 170 10.28 4.30 -13.32
C ALA A 170 9.21 4.48 -12.24
N GLN A 171 9.47 3.94 -11.07
CA GLN A 171 8.61 4.01 -9.89
C GLN A 171 9.42 4.65 -8.77
N TYR A 172 8.89 5.69 -8.17
CA TYR A 172 9.47 6.33 -7.00
C TYR A 172 8.53 6.15 -5.81
N TYR A 173 9.09 5.62 -4.73
CA TYR A 173 8.40 5.35 -3.47
C TYR A 173 8.89 6.32 -2.41
N TRP A 174 7.98 6.94 -1.68
CA TRP A 174 8.32 7.75 -0.53
C TRP A 174 7.24 7.67 0.55
N GLY A 175 7.64 7.87 1.78
CA GLY A 175 6.73 7.90 2.91
C GLY A 175 7.45 7.80 4.23
N ASP A 176 6.71 8.06 5.30
CA ASP A 176 7.18 7.99 6.66
C ASP A 176 6.32 7.03 7.46
N ILE A 177 6.95 6.22 8.30
CA ILE A 177 6.30 5.28 9.20
C ILE A 177 6.79 5.54 10.60
N ASP A 178 5.88 5.94 11.47
CA ASP A 178 6.13 6.20 12.87
C ASP A 178 5.58 5.06 13.73
N ARG A 179 6.42 4.50 14.57
CA ARG A 179 6.05 3.47 15.53
C ARG A 179 6.44 3.91 16.92
N SER A 180 5.57 3.65 17.88
CA SER A 180 5.86 3.92 19.28
C SER A 180 5.28 2.86 20.18
N PHE A 181 5.93 2.67 21.30
CA PHE A 181 5.36 1.93 22.41
C PHE A 181 5.46 2.72 23.69
N VAL A 182 4.47 2.55 24.54
CA VAL A 182 4.44 3.11 25.88
C VAL A 182 4.20 1.97 26.86
N MET A 183 5.10 1.78 27.81
CA MET A 183 4.93 0.88 28.93
C MET A 183 4.65 1.67 30.19
N THR A 184 3.52 1.43 30.82
CA THR A 184 3.11 2.09 32.06
C THR A 184 3.00 1.04 33.16
N PRO A 185 3.90 1.04 34.14
CA PRO A 185 3.82 0.18 35.30
C PRO A 185 2.84 0.73 36.34
N THR A 186 2.11 -0.14 37.02
CA THR A 186 1.26 0.20 38.16
C THR A 186 1.77 -0.59 39.36
N PRO A 187 2.17 0.06 40.45
CA PRO A 187 2.73 -0.60 41.63
C PRO A 187 1.70 -1.50 42.33
N ILE A 188 2.20 -2.51 43.07
CA ILE A 188 1.38 -3.45 43.83
C ILE A 188 0.69 -2.72 45.01
N THR A 189 1.40 -1.82 45.65
CA THR A 189 0.93 -0.96 46.74
C THR A 189 1.03 0.49 46.32
N GLY A 190 0.07 1.32 46.71
CA GLY A 190 -0.11 2.70 46.20
C GLY A 190 1.03 3.70 46.45
N ASP A 191 2.09 3.30 47.15
CA ASP A 191 3.22 4.18 47.50
C ASP A 191 4.45 4.07 46.55
N GLY A 192 4.37 3.23 45.51
CA GLY A 192 5.43 3.08 44.51
C GLY A 192 5.29 4.10 43.37
N SER A 193 6.36 4.84 43.08
CA SER A 193 6.42 5.71 41.90
C SER A 193 7.29 5.09 40.83
N TYR A 194 6.65 4.61 39.74
CA TYR A 194 7.37 4.09 38.56
C TYR A 194 7.20 5.06 37.39
N SER A 195 8.26 5.25 36.64
CA SER A 195 8.22 6.03 35.41
C SER A 195 7.75 5.18 34.23
N SER A 196 6.93 5.76 33.37
CA SER A 196 6.59 5.14 32.09
C SER A 196 7.80 5.14 31.16
N THR A 197 7.95 4.05 30.42
CA THR A 197 8.97 3.94 29.36
C THR A 197 8.30 4.17 28.01
N VAL A 198 8.91 5.03 27.20
CA VAL A 198 8.45 5.34 25.84
C VAL A 198 9.58 5.02 24.89
N GLY A 199 9.28 4.24 23.82
CA GLY A 199 10.17 4.03 22.70
C GLY A 199 9.49 4.49 21.41
N THR A 200 10.26 5.09 20.52
CA THR A 200 9.80 5.56 19.21
C THR A 200 10.79 5.16 18.15
N ASP A 201 10.27 4.63 17.03
CA ASP A 201 11.02 4.28 15.84
C ASP A 201 10.39 4.98 14.65
N ASN A 202 11.16 5.80 13.96
CA ASN A 202 10.70 6.55 12.78
C ASN A 202 11.49 6.03 11.57
N TYR A 203 10.78 5.64 10.53
CA TYR A 203 11.34 5.14 9.29
C TYR A 203 10.92 6.04 8.13
N SER A 204 11.87 6.71 7.50
CA SER A 204 11.64 7.39 6.24
C SER A 204 12.02 6.47 5.08
N ILE A 205 11.12 6.34 4.11
CA ILE A 205 11.30 5.49 2.95
C ILE A 205 11.49 6.37 1.72
N SER A 206 12.55 6.11 0.96
CA SER A 206 12.81 6.75 -0.32
C SER A 206 13.52 5.75 -1.23
N SER A 207 12.86 5.33 -2.32
CA SER A 207 13.42 4.32 -3.21
C SER A 207 12.95 4.51 -4.65
N ILE A 208 13.82 4.17 -5.60
CA ILE A 208 13.50 4.16 -7.03
C ILE A 208 13.59 2.72 -7.54
N LYS A 209 12.57 2.30 -8.30
CA LYS A 209 12.53 1.00 -8.99
C LYS A 209 12.23 1.20 -10.47
N GLY A 210 12.56 0.20 -11.26
CA GLY A 210 12.25 0.15 -12.69
C GLY A 210 11.25 -0.95 -13.00
N GLN A 211 10.46 -0.77 -14.05
CA GLN A 211 9.57 -1.79 -14.58
C GLN A 211 9.75 -1.88 -16.09
N ILE A 212 9.75 -3.10 -16.62
CA ILE A 212 9.69 -3.39 -18.04
C ILE A 212 8.47 -4.23 -18.35
N GLY A 213 7.83 -3.99 -19.48
CA GLY A 213 6.66 -4.73 -19.87
C GLY A 213 6.58 -4.99 -21.38
N VAL A 214 5.96 -6.09 -21.73
CA VAL A 214 5.68 -6.46 -23.12
C VAL A 214 4.22 -6.86 -23.27
N GLN A 215 3.64 -6.54 -24.43
CA GLN A 215 2.31 -7.00 -24.84
C GLN A 215 2.32 -7.39 -26.32
N TRP A 216 1.69 -8.52 -26.62
CA TRP A 216 1.52 -9.03 -27.97
C TRP A 216 0.07 -9.38 -28.23
N ASN A 217 -0.54 -8.72 -29.22
CA ASN A 217 -1.86 -9.09 -29.75
C ASN A 217 -1.70 -10.24 -30.73
N ALA A 218 -1.68 -11.46 -30.20
CA ALA A 218 -1.43 -12.68 -30.98
C ALA A 218 -2.56 -12.97 -31.98
N ILE A 219 -3.80 -12.67 -31.58
CA ILE A 219 -4.99 -12.81 -32.46
C ILE A 219 -5.78 -11.49 -32.32
N LEU A 220 -6.01 -10.85 -33.45
CA LEU A 220 -6.84 -9.65 -33.52
C LEU A 220 -7.66 -9.67 -34.79
N ASN A 221 -8.90 -10.14 -34.67
CA ASN A 221 -9.86 -10.13 -35.74
C ASN A 221 -11.28 -9.75 -35.25
N GLN A 222 -12.26 -9.60 -36.11
CA GLN A 222 -13.60 -9.15 -35.75
C GLN A 222 -14.32 -10.05 -34.74
N LYS A 223 -13.93 -11.29 -34.57
CA LYS A 223 -14.60 -12.27 -33.69
C LYS A 223 -13.77 -12.70 -32.49
N ARG A 224 -12.46 -12.52 -32.52
CA ARG A 224 -11.56 -13.00 -31.47
C ARG A 224 -10.41 -12.02 -31.26
N ALA A 225 -10.08 -11.79 -30.00
CA ALA A 225 -8.90 -11.06 -29.58
C ALA A 225 -8.16 -11.90 -28.54
N LEU A 226 -6.85 -12.06 -28.71
CA LEU A 226 -5.97 -12.67 -27.72
C LEU A 226 -4.75 -11.79 -27.56
N THR A 227 -4.58 -11.24 -26.36
CA THR A 227 -3.41 -10.47 -25.98
C THR A 227 -2.63 -11.24 -24.93
N LEU A 228 -1.35 -11.42 -25.18
CA LEU A 228 -0.39 -11.95 -24.21
C LEU A 228 0.39 -10.78 -23.63
N GLY A 229 0.63 -10.80 -22.33
CA GLY A 229 1.37 -9.75 -21.64
C GLY A 229 2.28 -10.33 -20.56
N ALA A 230 3.45 -9.70 -20.40
CA ALA A 230 4.35 -9.93 -19.29
C ALA A 230 4.90 -8.59 -18.81
N ALA A 231 5.09 -8.49 -17.51
CA ALA A 231 5.72 -7.34 -16.87
C ALA A 231 6.69 -7.85 -15.81
N TYR A 232 7.79 -7.13 -15.63
CA TYR A 232 8.80 -7.43 -14.64
C TYR A 232 9.20 -6.14 -13.92
N ASP A 233 9.08 -6.18 -12.60
CA ASP A 233 9.55 -5.12 -11.73
C ASP A 233 10.95 -5.47 -11.23
N PHE A 234 11.91 -4.57 -11.49
CA PHE A 234 13.26 -4.74 -10.97
C PHE A 234 13.23 -4.65 -9.45
N GLY A 235 13.74 -5.68 -8.80
CA GLY A 235 13.88 -5.71 -7.35
C GLY A 235 14.76 -4.57 -6.85
N GLY A 236 14.51 -4.12 -5.66
CA GLY A 236 15.29 -3.12 -4.96
C GLY A 236 14.77 -2.99 -3.54
N ASP A 237 15.66 -2.76 -2.59
CA ASP A 237 15.26 -2.54 -1.22
C ASP A 237 14.55 -1.19 -1.10
N LEU A 238 13.52 -1.14 -0.28
CA LEU A 238 12.96 0.12 0.22
C LEU A 238 13.86 0.52 1.38
N ASN A 239 14.94 1.26 1.08
CA ASN A 239 15.92 1.64 2.08
C ASN A 239 15.29 2.60 3.09
N PRO A 240 15.11 2.19 4.36
CA PRO A 240 14.78 3.13 5.42
C PRO A 240 16.04 3.94 5.79
N THR A 241 15.90 5.21 5.86
CA THR A 241 16.88 6.14 6.41
C THR A 241 16.44 6.64 7.77
#